data_7bad4805c78eb1bfd6c01ac7c445ede0
#
_entry.id   7bad4805c78eb1bfd6c01ac7c445ede0
#
_cell.length_a   1.000
_cell.length_b   1.000
_cell.length_c   1.000
_cell.angle_alpha   90.00
_cell.angle_beta   90.00
_cell.angle_gamma   90.00
#
_symmetry.space_group_name_H-M   'P 1'
#
loop_
_entity.id
_entity.type
_entity.pdbx_description
1 polymer ?
#
loop_
_entity_poly.entity_id
_entity_poly.type
_entity_poly.pdbx_seq_one_letter_code
_entity_poly.pdbx_strand_id
1 'polypeptide(L)'
;MPELPEVETVRAGAEPHLRGRRLRNVTLRRPDLRWPIPRAALMALVLRTCTAVTRRSKYLLVHFDGSRKPVAIIHLGMTGRLLVEPRVAGALAPEYRKHEHWRMDFGDRLVRFIDPRRFGALDVASADELTTHALLANLGQEPLQAGFDGDFLHRVSRRRKASVKSLLMDAKVVVGVGNIYASEACWRAGVRPRRSAGSLTRRECAAVAAGVRAVLNAAIAAGGTSFRDYVGVAEDAGFFARELAVYERSGEPCRRCGAAIRRTTDHGRSTYWCACCQH
;
A
#
# COMPACT_ATOMS: atom_id res chain seq x y z
N MET A 1 -9.22 0.72 1.28
CA MET A 1 -8.11 -0.30 1.22
C MET A 1 -6.81 0.46 1.13
N PRO A 2 -5.88 0.24 2.05
CA PRO A 2 -4.56 0.85 1.96
C PRO A 2 -3.90 0.62 0.60
N GLU A 3 -3.46 1.68 -0.04
CA GLU A 3 -2.67 1.66 -1.27
C GLU A 3 -1.20 1.97 -0.93
N LEU A 4 -0.35 2.23 -1.92
CA LEU A 4 1.07 2.46 -1.67
C LEU A 4 1.36 3.58 -0.65
N PRO A 5 0.72 4.77 -0.72
CA PRO A 5 1.02 5.86 0.22
C PRO A 5 0.70 5.51 1.67
N GLU A 6 -0.43 4.83 1.92
CA GLU A 6 -0.82 4.43 3.27
C GLU A 6 0.18 3.42 3.85
N VAL A 7 0.62 2.44 3.02
CA VAL A 7 1.61 1.45 3.45
C VAL A 7 2.97 2.09 3.67
N GLU A 8 3.36 3.08 2.84
CA GLU A 8 4.61 3.84 3.03
C GLU A 8 4.57 4.68 4.31
N THR A 9 3.44 5.28 4.63
CA THR A 9 3.24 6.01 5.89
C THR A 9 3.42 5.08 7.09
N VAL A 10 2.83 3.88 7.05
CA VAL A 10 3.02 2.87 8.12
C VAL A 10 4.48 2.44 8.19
N ARG A 11 5.14 2.19 7.05
CA ARG A 11 6.57 1.86 7.01
C ARG A 11 7.42 2.93 7.68
N ALA A 12 7.23 4.18 7.26
CA ALA A 12 8.00 5.32 7.77
C ALA A 12 7.78 5.55 9.27
N GLY A 13 6.54 5.38 9.74
CA GLY A 13 6.20 5.46 11.16
C GLY A 13 6.73 4.29 11.98
N ALA A 14 6.78 3.08 11.43
CA ALA A 14 7.23 1.90 12.16
C ALA A 14 8.76 1.79 12.24
N GLU A 15 9.49 2.15 11.20
CA GLU A 15 10.94 1.95 11.10
C GLU A 15 11.75 2.54 12.27
N PRO A 16 11.59 3.82 12.69
CA PRO A 16 12.37 4.39 13.80
C PRO A 16 12.07 3.70 15.15
N HIS A 17 10.92 3.06 15.26
CA HIS A 17 10.51 2.36 16.47
C HIS A 17 10.90 0.89 16.49
N LEU A 18 11.29 0.28 15.37
CA LEU A 18 11.61 -1.15 15.30
C LEU A 18 13.08 -1.40 14.97
N ARG A 19 13.70 -0.57 14.16
CA ARG A 19 15.10 -0.75 13.75
C ARG A 19 16.03 -0.75 14.96
N GLY A 20 16.92 -1.73 15.01
CA GLY A 20 17.88 -1.96 16.09
C GLY A 20 17.28 -2.69 17.31
N ARG A 21 15.97 -2.93 17.34
CA ARG A 21 15.31 -3.63 18.46
C ARG A 21 15.24 -5.13 18.25
N ARG A 22 15.41 -5.85 19.35
CA ARG A 22 15.33 -7.32 19.39
C ARG A 22 13.90 -7.76 19.62
N LEU A 23 13.37 -8.61 18.74
CA LEU A 23 12.06 -9.24 18.91
C LEU A 23 12.10 -10.23 20.08
N ARG A 24 11.35 -9.95 21.13
CA ARG A 24 11.34 -10.74 22.37
C ARG A 24 10.28 -11.83 22.35
N ASN A 25 9.13 -11.54 21.72
CA ASN A 25 8.04 -12.50 21.66
C ASN A 25 7.12 -12.23 20.47
N VAL A 26 6.47 -13.29 19.98
CA VAL A 26 5.39 -13.22 19.00
C VAL A 26 4.18 -13.96 19.56
N THR A 27 3.03 -13.32 19.58
CA THR A 27 1.78 -13.94 20.02
C THR A 27 0.77 -13.93 18.88
N LEU A 28 0.27 -15.12 18.55
CA LEU A 28 -0.77 -15.33 17.56
C LEU A 28 -2.07 -15.72 18.28
N ARG A 29 -3.14 -14.97 18.09
CA ARG A 29 -4.49 -15.32 18.58
C ARG A 29 -5.23 -16.24 17.64
N ARG A 30 -4.80 -16.31 16.38
CA ARG A 30 -5.41 -17.12 15.33
C ARG A 30 -4.34 -17.79 14.49
N PRO A 31 -4.62 -18.96 13.94
CA PRO A 31 -3.70 -19.64 13.03
C PRO A 31 -3.70 -19.06 11.62
N ASP A 32 -4.69 -18.21 11.30
CA ASP A 32 -4.96 -17.69 9.94
C ASP A 32 -5.41 -16.23 9.92
N LEU A 33 -5.21 -15.59 8.79
CA LEU A 33 -5.90 -14.38 8.31
C LEU A 33 -6.52 -14.70 6.95
N ARG A 34 -6.09 -14.01 5.89
CA ARG A 34 -6.47 -14.37 4.51
C ARG A 34 -5.89 -15.75 4.13
N TRP A 35 -4.72 -16.09 4.65
CA TRP A 35 -4.05 -17.38 4.50
C TRP A 35 -3.54 -17.86 5.87
N PRO A 36 -3.16 -19.15 5.99
CA PRO A 36 -2.49 -19.65 7.19
C PRO A 36 -1.24 -18.85 7.51
N ILE A 37 -1.04 -18.57 8.79
CA ILE A 37 0.16 -17.87 9.29
C ILE A 37 1.26 -18.91 9.60
N PRO A 38 2.49 -18.77 9.08
CA PRO A 38 3.57 -19.74 9.29
C PRO A 38 4.14 -19.63 10.70
N ARG A 39 3.46 -20.19 11.68
CA ARG A 39 3.80 -20.08 13.11
C ARG A 39 5.25 -20.43 13.41
N ALA A 40 5.76 -21.54 12.88
CA ALA A 40 7.14 -21.98 13.14
C ALA A 40 8.18 -20.97 12.63
N ALA A 41 7.98 -20.45 11.41
CA ALA A 41 8.87 -19.44 10.83
C ALA A 41 8.82 -18.12 11.61
N LEU A 42 7.64 -17.72 12.11
CA LEU A 42 7.50 -16.53 12.96
C LEU A 42 8.18 -16.70 14.31
N MET A 43 8.05 -17.87 14.96
CA MET A 43 8.73 -18.14 16.21
C MET A 43 10.26 -18.12 16.05
N ALA A 44 10.78 -18.52 14.88
CA ALA A 44 12.20 -18.45 14.56
C ALA A 44 12.75 -17.00 14.44
N LEU A 45 11.89 -15.99 14.38
CA LEU A 45 12.28 -14.57 14.44
C LEU A 45 12.53 -14.09 15.88
N VAL A 46 12.04 -14.80 16.88
CA VAL A 46 12.23 -14.43 18.29
C VAL A 46 13.72 -14.44 18.62
N LEU A 47 14.14 -13.45 19.37
CA LEU A 47 15.52 -13.10 19.73
C LEU A 47 16.37 -12.53 18.57
N ARG A 48 15.83 -12.35 17.37
CA ARG A 48 16.50 -11.62 16.27
C ARG A 48 16.26 -10.12 16.37
N THR A 49 17.23 -9.36 15.82
CA THR A 49 17.18 -7.90 15.80
C THR A 49 16.59 -7.41 14.49
N CYS A 50 15.62 -6.52 14.54
CA CYS A 50 15.10 -5.84 13.36
C CYS A 50 16.18 -4.93 12.77
N THR A 51 16.58 -5.17 11.52
CA THR A 51 17.64 -4.42 10.83
C THR A 51 17.09 -3.29 9.97
N ALA A 52 15.89 -3.45 9.41
CA ALA A 52 15.22 -2.44 8.59
C ALA A 52 13.72 -2.75 8.48
N VAL A 53 12.93 -1.72 8.17
CA VAL A 53 11.55 -1.87 7.69
C VAL A 53 11.46 -1.23 6.31
N THR A 54 11.15 -2.04 5.29
CA THR A 54 11.03 -1.59 3.90
C THR A 54 9.63 -1.86 3.36
N ARG A 55 9.37 -1.42 2.14
CA ARG A 55 8.10 -1.64 1.44
C ARG A 55 8.35 -2.19 0.03
N ARG A 56 7.53 -3.15 -0.36
CA ARG A 56 7.38 -3.57 -1.75
C ARG A 56 5.90 -3.57 -2.10
N SER A 57 5.47 -2.78 -3.09
CA SER A 57 4.04 -2.65 -3.41
C SER A 57 3.22 -2.16 -2.19
N LYS A 58 2.25 -2.96 -1.77
CA LYS A 58 1.40 -2.76 -0.58
C LYS A 58 1.78 -3.69 0.58
N TYR A 59 3.01 -4.24 0.56
CA TYR A 59 3.57 -5.10 1.59
C TYR A 59 4.63 -4.35 2.40
N LEU A 60 4.54 -4.48 3.72
CA LEU A 60 5.61 -4.11 4.64
C LEU A 60 6.54 -5.30 4.78
N LEU A 61 7.83 -5.04 4.78
CA LEU A 61 8.89 -6.02 4.90
C LEU A 61 9.72 -5.67 6.13
N VAL A 62 9.60 -6.45 7.20
CA VAL A 62 10.38 -6.27 8.43
C VAL A 62 11.56 -7.25 8.37
N HIS A 63 12.75 -6.71 8.21
CA HIS A 63 13.99 -7.47 8.05
C HIS A 63 14.62 -7.76 9.40
N PHE A 64 15.13 -8.96 9.58
CA PHE A 64 15.84 -9.38 10.79
C PHE A 64 17.25 -9.86 10.49
N ASP A 65 18.13 -9.79 11.51
CA ASP A 65 19.48 -10.34 11.45
C ASP A 65 19.48 -11.88 11.40
N GLY A 66 20.65 -12.45 11.20
CA GLY A 66 20.88 -13.90 11.16
C GLY A 66 21.29 -14.43 9.80
N SER A 67 21.71 -15.69 9.73
CA SER A 67 22.35 -16.31 8.56
C SER A 67 21.51 -16.27 7.28
N ARG A 68 20.19 -16.45 7.38
CA ARG A 68 19.25 -16.40 6.24
C ARG A 68 18.58 -15.04 6.07
N LYS A 69 18.93 -14.06 6.90
CA LYS A 69 18.32 -12.70 6.90
C LYS A 69 16.79 -12.76 6.72
N PRO A 70 16.06 -13.39 7.66
CA PRO A 70 14.63 -13.61 7.49
C PRO A 70 13.86 -12.29 7.49
N VAL A 71 12.76 -12.27 6.75
CA VAL A 71 11.92 -11.10 6.53
C VAL A 71 10.47 -11.45 6.83
N ALA A 72 9.83 -10.75 7.74
CA ALA A 72 8.38 -10.84 7.92
C ALA A 72 7.68 -9.98 6.86
N ILE A 73 6.77 -10.60 6.10
CA ILE A 73 5.99 -9.99 5.01
C ILE A 73 4.59 -9.72 5.53
N ILE A 74 4.20 -8.46 5.61
CA ILE A 74 2.91 -8.05 6.18
C ILE A 74 2.09 -7.32 5.11
N HIS A 75 0.83 -7.72 4.92
CA HIS A 75 -0.14 -7.03 4.07
C HIS A 75 -1.32 -6.55 4.92
N LEU A 76 -1.67 -5.28 4.81
CA LEU A 76 -2.74 -4.69 5.62
C LEU A 76 -4.16 -5.13 5.18
N GLY A 77 -4.31 -5.72 4.00
CA GLY A 77 -5.62 -6.06 3.47
C GLY A 77 -6.46 -4.84 3.15
N MET A 78 -7.70 -4.81 3.61
CA MET A 78 -8.62 -3.68 3.41
C MET A 78 -8.83 -2.84 4.67
N THR A 79 -8.77 -3.47 5.85
CA THR A 79 -9.09 -2.86 7.15
C THR A 79 -8.01 -3.10 8.19
N GLY A 80 -6.89 -3.70 7.78
CA GLY A 80 -5.77 -3.99 8.66
C GLY A 80 -5.04 -2.74 9.08
N ARG A 81 -4.75 -2.64 10.38
CA ARG A 81 -3.97 -1.58 11.01
C ARG A 81 -2.78 -2.21 11.72
N LEU A 82 -1.61 -1.63 11.51
CA LEU A 82 -0.39 -1.97 12.24
C LEU A 82 -0.10 -0.81 13.19
N LEU A 83 -0.27 -1.04 14.48
CA LEU A 83 0.01 -0.06 15.52
C LEU A 83 1.35 -0.37 16.18
N VAL A 84 2.14 0.64 16.45
CA VAL A 84 3.38 0.52 17.21
C VAL A 84 3.26 1.39 18.46
N GLU A 85 3.13 0.74 19.60
CA GLU A 85 2.88 1.40 20.88
C GLU A 85 4.10 1.32 21.78
N PRO A 86 4.36 2.36 22.61
CA PRO A 86 5.34 2.26 23.68
C PRO A 86 4.91 1.20 24.69
N ARG A 87 5.87 0.50 25.28
CA ARG A 87 5.66 -0.47 26.33
C ARG A 87 6.71 -0.33 27.43
N VAL A 88 6.29 -0.45 28.68
CA VAL A 88 7.21 -0.56 29.80
C VAL A 88 7.79 -1.97 29.81
N ALA A 89 9.11 -2.08 29.76
CA ALA A 89 9.79 -3.38 29.78
C ALA A 89 9.47 -4.10 31.11
N GLY A 90 9.13 -5.39 31.02
CA GLY A 90 8.75 -6.19 32.20
C GLY A 90 7.31 -6.03 32.66
N ALA A 91 6.56 -5.04 32.20
CA ALA A 91 5.14 -4.93 32.52
C ALA A 91 4.32 -6.08 31.90
N LEU A 92 3.19 -6.40 32.54
CA LEU A 92 2.21 -7.34 31.96
C LEU A 92 1.81 -6.89 30.56
N ALA A 93 1.63 -7.84 29.66
CA ALA A 93 1.16 -7.54 28.31
C ALA A 93 -0.23 -6.90 28.42
N PRO A 94 -0.46 -5.73 27.77
CA PRO A 94 -1.76 -5.07 27.83
C PRO A 94 -2.84 -5.96 27.22
N GLU A 95 -4.09 -5.73 27.60
CA GLU A 95 -5.23 -6.46 27.05
C GLU A 95 -5.29 -6.42 25.53
N TYR A 96 -5.89 -7.44 24.94
CA TYR A 96 -6.11 -7.49 23.49
C TYR A 96 -7.22 -6.52 23.10
N ARG A 97 -6.94 -5.76 22.03
CA ARG A 97 -7.98 -4.93 21.39
C ARG A 97 -8.94 -5.82 20.58
N LYS A 98 -10.14 -5.31 20.34
CA LYS A 98 -11.11 -5.96 19.44
C LYS A 98 -10.49 -6.15 18.05
N HIS A 99 -10.63 -7.34 17.46
CA HIS A 99 -10.07 -7.72 16.15
C HIS A 99 -8.54 -7.71 16.05
N GLU A 100 -7.84 -7.72 17.17
CA GLU A 100 -6.40 -7.92 17.20
C GLU A 100 -6.08 -9.40 17.01
N HIS A 101 -5.21 -9.70 16.03
CA HIS A 101 -4.93 -11.07 15.60
C HIS A 101 -3.55 -11.57 15.99
N TRP A 102 -2.57 -10.68 16.00
CA TRP A 102 -1.21 -10.99 16.41
C TRP A 102 -0.48 -9.78 16.99
N ARG A 103 0.58 -10.08 17.72
CA ARG A 103 1.50 -9.11 18.34
C ARG A 103 2.94 -9.51 18.12
N MET A 104 3.82 -8.53 17.99
CA MET A 104 5.26 -8.64 18.10
C MET A 104 5.75 -7.72 19.22
N ASP A 105 6.44 -8.31 20.20
CA ASP A 105 6.97 -7.60 21.36
C ASP A 105 8.47 -7.38 21.20
N PHE A 106 8.88 -6.13 21.15
CA PHE A 106 10.27 -5.70 21.05
C PHE A 106 10.83 -5.19 22.40
N GLY A 107 10.12 -5.40 23.50
CA GLY A 107 10.48 -4.99 24.85
C GLY A 107 9.90 -3.63 25.21
N ASP A 108 10.45 -2.55 24.66
CA ASP A 108 9.96 -1.17 24.86
C ASP A 108 8.92 -0.75 23.80
N ARG A 109 8.67 -1.60 22.81
CA ARG A 109 7.66 -1.39 21.76
C ARG A 109 6.82 -2.64 21.56
N LEU A 110 5.53 -2.43 21.34
CA LEU A 110 4.57 -3.48 21.02
C LEU A 110 3.93 -3.17 19.66
N VAL A 111 4.15 -4.06 18.71
CA VAL A 111 3.46 -4.03 17.42
C VAL A 111 2.19 -4.85 17.53
N ARG A 112 1.05 -4.25 17.15
CA ARG A 112 -0.26 -4.91 17.12
C ARG A 112 -0.82 -4.91 15.71
N PHE A 113 -1.41 -6.00 15.30
CA PHE A 113 -2.15 -6.07 14.05
C PHE A 113 -3.64 -6.30 14.31
N ILE A 114 -4.43 -5.33 13.89
CA ILE A 114 -5.89 -5.30 14.08
C ILE A 114 -6.53 -5.31 12.70
N ASP A 115 -7.41 -6.29 12.41
CA ASP A 115 -8.05 -6.39 11.10
C ASP A 115 -9.46 -6.98 11.22
N PRO A 116 -10.52 -6.15 11.28
CA PRO A 116 -11.90 -6.63 11.41
C PRO A 116 -12.33 -7.61 10.33
N ARG A 117 -11.84 -7.43 9.09
CA ARG A 117 -12.24 -8.25 7.93
C ARG A 117 -11.33 -9.44 7.66
N ARG A 118 -10.15 -9.51 8.29
CA ARG A 118 -9.16 -10.58 8.13
C ARG A 118 -8.67 -10.77 6.68
N PHE A 119 -8.56 -9.68 5.94
CA PHE A 119 -8.02 -9.67 4.58
C PHE A 119 -6.52 -9.37 4.52
N GLY A 120 -5.93 -9.09 5.68
CA GLY A 120 -4.49 -8.98 5.85
C GLY A 120 -3.77 -10.32 5.69
N ALA A 121 -2.45 -10.25 5.65
CA ALA A 121 -1.59 -11.43 5.61
C ALA A 121 -0.33 -11.18 6.43
N LEU A 122 0.23 -12.27 6.97
CA LEU A 122 1.51 -12.32 7.63
C LEU A 122 2.22 -13.59 7.18
N ASP A 123 3.43 -13.41 6.62
CA ASP A 123 4.26 -14.50 6.13
C ASP A 123 5.73 -14.27 6.48
N VAL A 124 6.58 -15.25 6.28
CA VAL A 124 8.03 -15.14 6.52
C VAL A 124 8.79 -15.81 5.37
N ALA A 125 9.81 -15.13 4.85
CA ALA A 125 10.71 -15.65 3.85
C ALA A 125 12.16 -15.30 4.22
N SER A 126 13.15 -15.97 3.65
CA SER A 126 14.52 -15.49 3.68
C SER A 126 14.71 -14.34 2.67
N ALA A 127 15.73 -13.49 2.86
CA ALA A 127 15.99 -12.40 1.93
C ALA A 127 16.18 -12.87 0.48
N ASP A 128 16.80 -14.02 0.30
CA ASP A 128 17.08 -14.60 -1.03
C ASP A 128 15.79 -15.11 -1.70
N GLU A 129 14.79 -15.50 -0.93
CA GLU A 129 13.50 -15.99 -1.43
C GLU A 129 12.50 -14.88 -1.75
N LEU A 130 12.75 -13.61 -1.36
CA LEU A 130 11.78 -12.53 -1.55
C LEU A 130 11.36 -12.35 -3.02
N THR A 131 12.28 -12.49 -3.97
CA THR A 131 12.00 -12.32 -5.41
C THR A 131 11.15 -13.45 -5.99
N THR A 132 11.20 -14.63 -5.40
CA THR A 132 10.45 -15.82 -5.82
C THR A 132 9.25 -16.13 -4.93
N HIS A 133 9.10 -15.40 -3.82
CA HIS A 133 8.00 -15.60 -2.88
C HIS A 133 6.64 -15.36 -3.53
N ALA A 134 5.68 -16.24 -3.29
CA ALA A 134 4.36 -16.25 -3.95
C ALA A 134 3.62 -14.89 -3.89
N LEU A 135 3.78 -14.14 -2.80
CA LEU A 135 3.17 -12.82 -2.63
C LEU A 135 3.89 -11.70 -3.39
N LEU A 136 5.15 -11.88 -3.79
CA LEU A 136 6.02 -10.82 -4.33
C LEU A 136 6.50 -11.09 -5.75
N ALA A 137 6.63 -12.35 -6.15
CA ALA A 137 7.26 -12.77 -7.41
C ALA A 137 6.63 -12.17 -8.67
N ASN A 138 5.32 -11.95 -8.67
CA ASN A 138 4.59 -11.44 -9.83
C ASN A 138 4.31 -9.93 -9.76
N LEU A 139 4.97 -9.22 -8.86
CA LEU A 139 4.80 -7.78 -8.72
C LEU A 139 5.58 -7.00 -9.78
N GLY A 140 4.89 -6.11 -10.49
CA GLY A 140 5.44 -5.24 -11.53
C GLY A 140 6.31 -4.11 -11.00
N GLN A 141 6.40 -3.03 -11.78
CA GLN A 141 7.28 -1.89 -11.55
C GLN A 141 6.81 -1.03 -10.37
N GLU A 142 7.74 -0.64 -9.50
CA GLU A 142 7.53 0.37 -8.45
C GLU A 142 7.37 1.77 -9.08
N PRO A 143 6.23 2.45 -8.86
CA PRO A 143 5.96 3.72 -9.55
C PRO A 143 6.82 4.89 -9.08
N LEU A 144 7.48 4.78 -7.95
CA LEU A 144 8.37 5.82 -7.41
C LEU A 144 9.86 5.59 -7.75
N GLN A 145 10.19 4.46 -8.38
CA GLN A 145 11.55 4.16 -8.85
C GLN A 145 11.82 4.68 -10.27
N ALA A 146 13.08 4.85 -10.63
CA ALA A 146 13.52 5.41 -11.90
C ALA A 146 12.97 4.66 -13.14
N GLY A 147 12.82 3.34 -13.07
CA GLY A 147 12.32 2.52 -14.18
C GLY A 147 10.82 2.68 -14.49
N PHE A 148 10.07 3.48 -13.74
CA PHE A 148 8.68 3.81 -14.06
C PHE A 148 8.61 5.16 -14.75
N ASP A 149 8.50 5.17 -16.07
CA ASP A 149 8.45 6.37 -16.91
C ASP A 149 7.46 6.22 -18.08
N GLY A 150 7.44 7.22 -18.98
CA GLY A 150 6.58 7.21 -20.15
C GLY A 150 6.90 6.11 -21.13
N ASP A 151 8.18 5.78 -21.33
CA ASP A 151 8.59 4.71 -22.25
C ASP A 151 8.25 3.33 -21.70
N PHE A 152 8.40 3.13 -20.39
CA PHE A 152 7.89 1.92 -19.74
C PHE A 152 6.38 1.79 -19.96
N LEU A 153 5.57 2.83 -19.62
CA LEU A 153 4.12 2.77 -19.81
C LEU A 153 3.75 2.56 -21.28
N HIS A 154 4.41 3.26 -22.19
CA HIS A 154 4.17 3.08 -23.62
C HIS A 154 4.43 1.64 -24.07
N ARG A 155 5.54 1.03 -23.66
CA ARG A 155 5.88 -0.36 -24.00
C ARG A 155 4.85 -1.35 -23.46
N VAL A 156 4.48 -1.24 -22.17
CA VAL A 156 3.56 -2.19 -21.53
C VAL A 156 2.09 -1.98 -21.90
N SER A 157 1.72 -0.81 -22.42
CA SER A 157 0.35 -0.50 -22.83
C SER A 157 0.03 -1.00 -24.26
N ARG A 158 1.04 -1.20 -25.11
CA ARG A 158 0.81 -1.60 -26.52
C ARG A 158 -0.07 -2.85 -26.62
N ARG A 159 -0.99 -2.83 -27.61
CA ARG A 159 -1.95 -3.90 -27.88
C ARG A 159 -2.91 -4.24 -26.72
N ARG A 160 -2.91 -3.49 -25.61
CA ARG A 160 -3.84 -3.71 -24.50
C ARG A 160 -5.18 -3.01 -24.75
N LYS A 161 -6.26 -3.79 -24.76
CA LYS A 161 -7.64 -3.28 -24.83
C LYS A 161 -8.14 -2.78 -23.48
N ALA A 162 -7.52 -3.20 -22.38
CA ALA A 162 -7.85 -2.76 -21.04
C ALA A 162 -7.76 -1.23 -20.91
N SER A 163 -8.58 -0.64 -20.05
CA SER A 163 -8.57 0.79 -19.82
C SER A 163 -7.25 1.26 -19.15
N VAL A 164 -6.90 2.54 -19.34
CA VAL A 164 -5.73 3.15 -18.68
C VAL A 164 -5.78 2.94 -17.17
N LYS A 165 -6.95 3.15 -16.55
CA LYS A 165 -7.12 2.90 -15.13
C LYS A 165 -6.88 1.44 -14.75
N SER A 166 -7.42 0.50 -15.52
CA SER A 166 -7.21 -0.92 -15.27
C SER A 166 -5.74 -1.33 -15.42
N LEU A 167 -5.02 -0.75 -16.40
CA LEU A 167 -3.58 -0.95 -16.56
C LEU A 167 -2.80 -0.47 -15.32
N LEU A 168 -3.11 0.72 -14.80
CA LEU A 168 -2.45 1.29 -13.62
C LEU A 168 -2.75 0.50 -12.34
N MET A 169 -3.89 -0.18 -12.29
CA MET A 169 -4.29 -1.02 -11.14
C MET A 169 -3.85 -2.48 -11.24
N ASP A 170 -3.27 -2.88 -12.37
CA ASP A 170 -2.71 -4.23 -12.56
C ASP A 170 -1.38 -4.33 -11.82
N ALA A 171 -1.38 -4.99 -10.66
CA ALA A 171 -0.18 -5.14 -9.83
C ALA A 171 0.96 -5.92 -10.53
N LYS A 172 0.70 -6.64 -11.62
CA LYS A 172 1.73 -7.26 -12.47
C LYS A 172 2.43 -6.24 -13.38
N VAL A 173 1.86 -5.05 -13.55
CA VAL A 173 2.40 -3.97 -14.38
C VAL A 173 2.93 -2.83 -13.53
N VAL A 174 2.07 -2.26 -12.68
CA VAL A 174 2.40 -1.14 -11.76
C VAL A 174 1.93 -1.50 -10.37
N VAL A 175 2.84 -1.52 -9.43
CA VAL A 175 2.49 -1.90 -8.07
C VAL A 175 1.98 -0.72 -7.23
N GLY A 176 1.18 -1.03 -6.21
CA GLY A 176 0.80 -0.07 -5.18
C GLY A 176 -0.28 0.92 -5.57
N VAL A 177 -0.53 1.14 -6.86
CA VAL A 177 -1.61 2.01 -7.36
C VAL A 177 -2.94 1.27 -7.27
N GLY A 178 -3.92 1.88 -6.64
CA GLY A 178 -5.28 1.33 -6.55
C GLY A 178 -6.32 2.29 -7.13
N ASN A 179 -7.56 2.16 -6.66
CA ASN A 179 -8.70 2.85 -7.24
C ASN A 179 -8.65 4.38 -7.09
N ILE A 180 -8.12 4.84 -5.96
CA ILE A 180 -8.00 6.26 -5.63
C ILE A 180 -6.96 6.88 -6.54
N TYR A 181 -5.72 6.41 -6.42
CA TYR A 181 -4.58 7.03 -7.08
C TYR A 181 -4.57 6.83 -8.59
N ALA A 182 -5.16 5.75 -9.12
CA ALA A 182 -5.34 5.59 -10.57
C ALA A 182 -6.31 6.64 -11.14
N SER A 183 -7.42 6.97 -10.44
CA SER A 183 -8.36 8.01 -10.88
C SER A 183 -7.71 9.39 -10.84
N GLU A 184 -7.03 9.71 -9.74
CA GLU A 184 -6.31 10.98 -9.54
C GLU A 184 -5.18 11.19 -10.54
N ALA A 185 -4.39 10.13 -10.81
CA ALA A 185 -3.31 10.17 -11.80
C ALA A 185 -3.84 10.43 -13.22
N CYS A 186 -4.94 9.78 -13.61
CA CYS A 186 -5.59 10.03 -14.89
C CYS A 186 -6.09 11.47 -15.01
N TRP A 187 -6.64 12.04 -13.93
CA TRP A 187 -7.07 13.45 -13.94
C TRP A 187 -5.88 14.40 -14.05
N ARG A 188 -4.81 14.18 -13.32
CA ARG A 188 -3.57 14.98 -13.42
C ARG A 188 -3.01 14.97 -14.84
N ALA A 189 -3.01 13.80 -15.48
CA ALA A 189 -2.52 13.59 -16.84
C ALA A 189 -3.46 14.13 -17.93
N GLY A 190 -4.70 14.48 -17.63
CA GLY A 190 -5.70 14.88 -18.62
C GLY A 190 -6.21 13.71 -19.49
N VAL A 191 -6.00 12.47 -19.05
CA VAL A 191 -6.35 11.25 -19.79
C VAL A 191 -7.62 10.63 -19.22
N ARG A 192 -8.57 10.28 -20.09
CA ARG A 192 -9.81 9.60 -19.68
C ARG A 192 -9.50 8.19 -19.13
N PRO A 193 -9.91 7.87 -17.88
CA PRO A 193 -9.51 6.62 -17.22
C PRO A 193 -10.02 5.36 -17.93
N ARG A 194 -11.16 5.46 -18.67
CA ARG A 194 -11.76 4.34 -19.44
C ARG A 194 -11.21 4.19 -20.85
N ARG A 195 -10.38 5.09 -21.31
CA ARG A 195 -9.74 5.01 -22.62
C ARG A 195 -8.85 3.77 -22.68
N SER A 196 -8.79 3.12 -23.85
CA SER A 196 -7.91 1.95 -24.05
C SER A 196 -6.44 2.33 -23.81
N ALA A 197 -5.74 1.57 -22.98
CA ALA A 197 -4.33 1.83 -22.67
C ALA A 197 -3.46 1.76 -23.94
N GLY A 198 -3.81 0.87 -24.88
CA GLY A 198 -3.10 0.72 -26.15
C GLY A 198 -3.21 1.91 -27.10
N SER A 199 -4.17 2.83 -26.91
CA SER A 199 -4.35 4.03 -27.73
C SER A 199 -3.53 5.23 -27.26
N LEU A 200 -2.85 5.13 -26.12
CA LEU A 200 -2.05 6.24 -25.59
C LEU A 200 -0.84 6.53 -26.47
N THR A 201 -0.60 7.80 -26.76
CA THR A 201 0.64 8.29 -27.36
C THR A 201 1.78 8.25 -26.35
N ARG A 202 3.05 8.35 -26.82
CA ARG A 202 4.22 8.45 -25.93
C ARG A 202 4.11 9.65 -24.98
N ARG A 203 3.63 10.80 -25.47
CA ARG A 203 3.42 12.01 -24.67
C ARG A 203 2.39 11.79 -23.54
N GLU A 204 1.29 11.12 -23.85
CA GLU A 204 0.26 10.80 -22.85
C GLU A 204 0.77 9.78 -21.83
N CYS A 205 1.54 8.77 -22.26
CA CYS A 205 2.19 7.84 -21.34
C CYS A 205 3.14 8.56 -20.39
N ALA A 206 3.92 9.52 -20.87
CA ALA A 206 4.78 10.35 -20.04
C ALA A 206 3.97 11.18 -19.04
N ALA A 207 2.86 11.80 -19.48
CA ALA A 207 1.95 12.55 -18.61
C ALA A 207 1.30 11.66 -17.54
N VAL A 208 0.88 10.44 -17.89
CA VAL A 208 0.32 9.47 -16.94
C VAL A 208 1.36 9.03 -15.92
N ALA A 209 2.59 8.72 -16.36
CA ALA A 209 3.67 8.36 -15.43
C ALA A 209 3.99 9.48 -14.45
N ALA A 210 4.10 10.71 -14.95
CA ALA A 210 4.31 11.90 -14.13
C ALA A 210 3.13 12.12 -13.16
N GLY A 211 1.89 11.95 -13.62
CA GLY A 211 0.67 12.04 -12.81
C GLY A 211 0.64 11.03 -11.67
N VAL A 212 1.02 9.77 -11.94
CA VAL A 212 1.13 8.73 -10.91
C VAL A 212 2.16 9.12 -9.85
N ARG A 213 3.38 9.50 -10.26
CA ARG A 213 4.43 9.92 -9.31
C ARG A 213 3.99 11.12 -8.47
N ALA A 214 3.41 12.13 -9.12
CA ALA A 214 3.01 13.35 -8.43
C ALA A 214 1.92 13.09 -7.38
N VAL A 215 0.88 12.28 -7.72
CA VAL A 215 -0.19 11.99 -6.76
C VAL A 215 0.28 11.12 -5.61
N LEU A 216 1.13 10.12 -5.87
CA LEU A 216 1.64 9.24 -4.82
C LEU A 216 2.57 9.99 -3.86
N ASN A 217 3.47 10.84 -4.37
CA ASN A 217 4.35 11.65 -3.52
C ASN A 217 3.56 12.66 -2.67
N ALA A 218 2.57 13.34 -3.26
CA ALA A 218 1.70 14.24 -2.51
C ALA A 218 0.94 13.49 -1.40
N ALA A 219 0.42 12.30 -1.70
CA ALA A 219 -0.29 11.49 -0.72
C ALA A 219 0.63 11.02 0.41
N ILE A 220 1.87 10.60 0.11
CA ILE A 220 2.86 10.22 1.12
C ILE A 220 3.20 11.42 2.02
N ALA A 221 3.44 12.59 1.42
CA ALA A 221 3.74 13.81 2.17
C ALA A 221 2.60 14.23 3.12
N ALA A 222 1.34 13.96 2.75
CA ALA A 222 0.15 14.21 3.56
C ALA A 222 -0.20 13.08 4.54
N GLY A 223 0.63 12.05 4.68
CA GLY A 223 0.37 10.90 5.57
C GLY A 223 -0.68 9.93 5.06
N GLY A 224 -0.97 9.92 3.76
CA GLY A 224 -1.99 9.07 3.13
C GLY A 224 -3.40 9.63 3.18
N THR A 225 -4.38 8.89 2.61
CA THR A 225 -5.81 9.20 2.70
C THR A 225 -6.41 8.50 3.91
N SER A 226 -7.02 9.26 4.83
CA SER A 226 -7.87 8.68 5.87
C SER A 226 -9.29 8.53 5.35
N PHE A 227 -9.61 7.37 4.86
CA PHE A 227 -10.97 6.89 4.82
C PHE A 227 -11.28 6.11 6.11
N ARG A 228 -12.56 6.02 6.48
CA ARG A 228 -13.10 5.52 7.76
C ARG A 228 -12.41 4.29 8.38
N ASP A 229 -11.61 3.56 7.61
CA ASP A 229 -11.05 2.26 8.01
C ASP A 229 -9.52 2.27 8.17
N TYR A 230 -8.81 3.40 7.92
CA TYR A 230 -7.34 3.45 8.00
C TYR A 230 -6.87 4.56 8.92
N VAL A 231 -5.97 4.20 9.82
CA VAL A 231 -5.28 5.08 10.78
C VAL A 231 -3.80 4.72 10.77
N GLY A 232 -2.92 5.70 10.87
CA GLY A 232 -1.46 5.51 10.91
C GLY A 232 -0.98 4.72 12.12
N VAL A 233 0.33 4.55 12.23
CA VAL A 233 1.01 3.78 13.31
C VAL A 233 0.67 4.29 14.71
N ALA A 234 0.43 5.61 14.85
CA ALA A 234 0.05 6.27 16.11
C ALA A 234 -1.45 6.61 16.20
N GLU A 235 -2.29 5.94 15.38
CA GLU A 235 -3.72 6.24 15.23
C GLU A 235 -4.00 7.63 14.60
N ASP A 236 -3.02 8.22 13.91
CA ASP A 236 -3.16 9.50 13.23
C ASP A 236 -3.95 9.38 11.93
N ALA A 237 -4.80 10.37 11.69
CA ALA A 237 -5.58 10.46 10.45
C ALA A 237 -4.73 11.10 9.34
N GLY A 238 -4.64 10.47 8.17
CA GLY A 238 -4.04 11.09 6.99
C GLY A 238 -4.94 12.19 6.40
N PHE A 239 -4.36 13.23 5.84
CA PHE A 239 -5.08 14.44 5.39
C PHE A 239 -5.32 14.49 3.87
N PHE A 240 -4.77 13.56 3.09
CA PHE A 240 -4.84 13.61 1.63
C PHE A 240 -6.25 13.52 1.05
N ALA A 241 -7.22 13.00 1.79
CA ALA A 241 -8.62 12.96 1.35
C ALA A 241 -9.18 14.34 0.97
N ARG A 242 -8.69 15.40 1.62
CA ARG A 242 -9.08 16.80 1.31
C ARG A 242 -8.48 17.32 0.00
N GLU A 243 -7.44 16.70 -0.51
CA GLU A 243 -6.73 17.11 -1.72
C GLU A 243 -7.22 16.39 -2.99
N LEU A 244 -8.10 15.38 -2.84
CA LEU A 244 -8.60 14.61 -3.99
C LEU A 244 -9.31 15.53 -4.98
N ALA A 245 -8.97 15.38 -6.26
CA ALA A 245 -9.49 16.21 -7.33
C ALA A 245 -10.75 15.64 -7.98
N VAL A 246 -10.86 14.30 -8.03
CA VAL A 246 -11.99 13.62 -8.67
C VAL A 246 -12.57 12.48 -7.82
N TYR A 247 -11.73 11.74 -7.06
CA TYR A 247 -12.19 10.55 -6.36
C TYR A 247 -13.20 10.91 -5.25
N GLU A 248 -14.36 10.21 -5.24
CA GLU A 248 -15.53 10.44 -4.37
C GLU A 248 -16.18 11.85 -4.48
N ARG A 249 -15.86 12.60 -5.55
CA ARG A 249 -16.39 13.95 -5.79
C ARG A 249 -17.41 14.00 -6.93
N SER A 250 -18.22 12.96 -7.10
CA SER A 250 -19.27 12.89 -8.13
C SER A 250 -20.27 14.05 -7.98
N GLY A 251 -20.51 14.80 -9.05
CA GLY A 251 -21.40 15.95 -9.06
C GLY A 251 -20.75 17.27 -8.60
N GLU A 252 -19.64 17.20 -7.87
CA GLU A 252 -18.91 18.40 -7.45
C GLU A 252 -18.15 19.05 -8.62
N PRO A 253 -17.85 20.36 -8.54
CA PRO A 253 -17.11 21.06 -9.57
C PRO A 253 -15.66 20.55 -9.67
N CYS A 254 -15.20 20.35 -10.90
CA CYS A 254 -13.80 20.05 -11.20
C CYS A 254 -12.91 21.21 -10.75
N ARG A 255 -11.85 20.92 -10.00
CA ARG A 255 -10.90 21.93 -9.51
C ARG A 255 -10.15 22.68 -10.62
N ARG A 256 -10.18 22.18 -11.88
CA ARG A 256 -9.48 22.76 -13.02
C ARG A 256 -10.41 23.59 -13.93
N CYS A 257 -11.64 23.13 -14.17
CA CYS A 257 -12.53 23.76 -15.16
C CYS A 257 -13.96 24.02 -14.66
N GLY A 258 -14.31 23.68 -13.42
CA GLY A 258 -15.63 23.88 -12.85
C GLY A 258 -16.71 22.87 -13.29
N ALA A 259 -16.50 22.10 -14.35
CA ALA A 259 -17.47 21.10 -14.82
C ALA A 259 -17.70 20.00 -13.78
N ALA A 260 -18.91 19.49 -13.68
CA ALA A 260 -19.25 18.44 -12.73
C ALA A 260 -18.44 17.16 -12.98
N ILE A 261 -17.85 16.61 -11.90
CA ILE A 261 -17.16 15.32 -11.91
C ILE A 261 -18.17 14.21 -12.17
N ARG A 262 -17.85 13.35 -13.14
CA ARG A 262 -18.67 12.19 -13.49
C ARG A 262 -18.22 10.96 -12.72
N ARG A 263 -19.18 10.08 -12.42
CA ARG A 263 -18.95 8.75 -11.88
C ARG A 263 -19.45 7.70 -12.86
N THR A 264 -18.66 6.66 -13.07
CA THR A 264 -19.05 5.44 -13.78
C THR A 264 -18.58 4.23 -12.99
N THR A 265 -19.17 3.05 -13.24
CA THR A 265 -18.68 1.79 -12.67
C THR A 265 -17.95 1.04 -13.77
N ASP A 266 -16.75 0.54 -13.46
CA ASP A 266 -15.91 -0.22 -14.35
C ASP A 266 -15.37 -1.45 -13.60
N HIS A 267 -15.69 -2.66 -14.07
CA HIS A 267 -15.35 -3.93 -13.41
C HIS A 267 -15.66 -3.93 -11.88
N GLY A 268 -16.86 -3.48 -11.51
CA GLY A 268 -17.32 -3.44 -10.12
C GLY A 268 -16.70 -2.34 -9.25
N ARG A 269 -15.91 -1.42 -9.84
CA ARG A 269 -15.24 -0.32 -9.13
C ARG A 269 -15.67 1.04 -9.66
N SER A 270 -15.97 1.97 -8.75
CA SER A 270 -16.28 3.35 -9.14
C SER A 270 -15.08 4.02 -9.79
N THR A 271 -15.33 4.74 -10.87
CA THR A 271 -14.33 5.54 -11.61
C THR A 271 -14.84 6.96 -11.69
N TYR A 272 -14.04 7.91 -11.20
CA TYR A 272 -14.36 9.34 -11.16
C TYR A 272 -13.47 10.09 -12.13
N TRP A 273 -14.05 11.04 -12.88
CA TRP A 273 -13.32 11.77 -13.91
C TRP A 273 -14.05 13.04 -14.36
N CYS A 274 -13.33 13.99 -14.93
CA CYS A 274 -13.86 15.21 -15.53
C CYS A 274 -13.99 15.05 -17.05
N ALA A 275 -15.21 15.23 -17.59
CA ALA A 275 -15.45 15.06 -19.02
C ALA A 275 -14.79 16.15 -19.89
N CYS A 276 -14.55 17.34 -19.32
CA CYS A 276 -13.93 18.46 -20.02
C CYS A 276 -12.40 18.40 -20.00
N CYS A 277 -11.79 17.94 -18.90
CA CYS A 277 -10.33 17.95 -18.75
C CYS A 277 -9.64 16.67 -19.20
N GLN A 278 -10.38 15.56 -19.39
CA GLN A 278 -9.81 14.25 -19.66
C GLN A 278 -10.33 13.71 -21.00
N HIS A 279 -9.41 13.43 -21.92
CA HIS A 279 -9.70 13.00 -23.31
C HIS A 279 -9.20 11.59 -23.61
#